data_0eb7506d61e369545f3dc37a2f28b16a
#
_entry.id   0eb7506d61e369545f3dc37a2f28b16a
#
_cell.length_a   1.000
_cell.length_b   1.000
_cell.length_c   1.000
_cell.angle_alpha   90.00
_cell.angle_beta   90.00
_cell.angle_gamma   90.00
#
_symmetry.space_group_name_H-M   'P 1'
#
loop_
_entity.id
_entity.type
_entity.pdbx_description
1 polymer ?
#
loop_
_entity_poly.entity_id
_entity_poly.type
_entity_poly.pdbx_seq_one_letter_code
_entity_poly.pdbx_strand_id
1 'polypeptide(L)'
;RRWRFSDLFDSAPGTSDWSTANGRGELDELHVAVYDTTGDITGYVVDVKGQRTSSVIEVWSGLSKNPSAKTTQGGGNYYPDVIFRGSNYIYWTDHIAAGTNWGTDIATGTDFTLVSGVTVDSLTGGTDDYSVTAGEIELAYDKFADTENLDINLIMGGPSSGVADTEAGQDTFVTMITDLVETRRDCVGFVSPYRGAVVGVTSSITQTENIKDAFDKCPSSSYMVFDSGYKYTYDKYNDVYRFVPLNGDIAGLCAYTDGVADPWFSPAGYNRGGVRGAIKLAYNPQKADRDILYKARINPVVDFPGQGVTLFGDKTALTKPSAFDRINVRRLFLVLEKAIATASKFQLFEFNDEFTRAQFRNLVEPFLRDVQGRRGIFDFKVVCDSTNNTGEVIDRNEFIGDIYIKPARSINFITLNFIAVRTGVAFSEVGG
;
A
#
# COMPACT_ATOMS: atom_id res chain seq x y z
N ARG A 1 -5.15 -12.62 51.27
CA ARG A 1 -5.71 -11.60 50.36
C ARG A 1 -6.04 -12.28 49.03
N ARG A 2 -7.23 -11.99 48.49
CA ARG A 2 -7.66 -12.50 47.20
C ARG A 2 -6.90 -11.73 46.10
N TRP A 3 -6.45 -12.45 45.05
CA TRP A 3 -5.83 -11.80 43.87
C TRP A 3 -6.84 -10.87 43.19
N ARG A 4 -6.41 -9.66 42.81
CA ARG A 4 -7.28 -8.62 42.23
C ARG A 4 -8.05 -9.10 40.99
N PHE A 5 -7.43 -9.94 40.17
CA PHE A 5 -7.99 -10.43 38.92
C PHE A 5 -8.57 -11.85 39.04
N SER A 6 -8.75 -12.38 40.27
CA SER A 6 -9.32 -13.73 40.49
C SER A 6 -10.73 -13.91 39.91
N ASP A 7 -11.48 -12.82 39.81
CA ASP A 7 -12.86 -12.85 39.28
C ASP A 7 -12.93 -12.96 37.75
N LEU A 8 -11.78 -12.94 37.06
CA LEU A 8 -11.68 -13.19 35.61
C LEU A 8 -11.61 -14.68 35.27
N PHE A 9 -11.52 -15.56 36.30
CA PHE A 9 -11.34 -17.00 36.13
C PHE A 9 -12.42 -17.75 36.93
N ASP A 10 -12.95 -18.80 36.33
CA ASP A 10 -14.02 -19.61 36.94
C ASP A 10 -13.52 -20.37 38.14
N SER A 11 -12.25 -20.81 38.13
CA SER A 11 -11.62 -21.59 39.20
C SER A 11 -10.17 -21.20 39.40
N ALA A 12 -9.57 -21.63 40.51
CA ALA A 12 -8.11 -21.57 40.66
C ALA A 12 -7.46 -22.60 39.73
N PRO A 13 -6.20 -22.32 39.23
CA PRO A 13 -5.50 -23.31 38.40
C PRO A 13 -5.21 -24.58 39.23
N GLY A 14 -5.46 -25.71 38.61
CA GLY A 14 -5.36 -27.02 39.24
C GLY A 14 -4.71 -28.08 38.32
N THR A 15 -5.30 -29.26 38.32
CA THR A 15 -4.92 -30.34 37.39
C THR A 15 -5.91 -30.37 36.25
N SER A 16 -5.46 -30.30 35.03
CA SER A 16 -6.32 -30.31 33.84
C SER A 16 -7.01 -31.68 33.66
N ASP A 17 -8.19 -31.66 33.05
CA ASP A 17 -8.89 -32.88 32.67
C ASP A 17 -8.05 -33.78 31.78
N TRP A 18 -7.22 -33.15 30.90
CA TRP A 18 -6.33 -33.89 30.03
C TRP A 18 -5.24 -34.66 30.82
N SER A 19 -4.58 -33.98 31.78
CA SER A 19 -3.56 -34.60 32.64
C SER A 19 -4.15 -35.74 33.43
N THR A 20 -5.33 -35.57 34.02
CA THR A 20 -6.06 -36.61 34.76
C THR A 20 -6.38 -37.79 33.86
N ALA A 21 -6.95 -37.56 32.68
CA ALA A 21 -7.35 -38.63 31.76
C ALA A 21 -6.17 -39.42 31.15
N ASN A 22 -5.00 -38.78 31.02
CA ASN A 22 -3.80 -39.40 30.43
C ASN A 22 -2.77 -39.86 31.46
N GLY A 23 -3.06 -39.76 32.75
CA GLY A 23 -2.15 -40.17 33.81
C GLY A 23 -0.84 -39.41 33.79
N ARG A 24 -0.90 -38.13 33.61
CA ARG A 24 0.25 -37.21 33.59
C ARG A 24 0.34 -36.42 34.90
N GLY A 25 1.37 -35.59 35.02
CA GLY A 25 1.63 -34.82 36.25
C GLY A 25 0.47 -33.96 36.72
N GLU A 26 0.36 -33.79 38.02
CA GLU A 26 -0.68 -32.98 38.64
C GLU A 26 -0.31 -31.50 38.72
N LEU A 27 -1.28 -30.63 38.95
CA LEU A 27 -1.11 -29.19 39.11
C LEU A 27 -0.49 -28.50 37.87
N ASP A 28 -0.87 -29.03 36.70
CA ASP A 28 -0.32 -28.55 35.42
C ASP A 28 -0.92 -27.22 34.94
N GLU A 29 -2.04 -26.78 35.47
CA GLU A 29 -2.67 -25.55 35.00
C GLU A 29 -2.00 -24.28 35.52
N LEU A 30 -2.13 -23.23 34.73
CA LEU A 30 -1.82 -21.86 35.09
C LEU A 30 -2.79 -20.87 34.40
N HIS A 31 -2.91 -19.71 35.00
CA HIS A 31 -3.69 -18.59 34.45
C HIS A 31 -2.80 -17.38 34.22
N VAL A 32 -3.01 -16.66 33.12
CA VAL A 32 -2.28 -15.45 32.80
C VAL A 32 -3.27 -14.32 32.53
N ALA A 33 -3.08 -13.18 33.16
CA ALA A 33 -3.81 -11.95 32.88
C ALA A 33 -2.82 -10.84 32.48
N VAL A 34 -3.04 -10.27 31.31
CA VAL A 34 -2.29 -9.10 30.81
C VAL A 34 -3.15 -7.87 31.07
N TYR A 35 -2.59 -6.87 31.71
CA TYR A 35 -3.33 -5.66 32.04
C TYR A 35 -2.47 -4.40 31.82
N ASP A 36 -3.15 -3.33 31.40
CA ASP A 36 -2.56 -2.00 31.20
C ASP A 36 -2.53 -1.25 32.52
N THR A 37 -1.35 -0.95 33.01
CA THR A 37 -1.17 -0.21 34.29
C THR A 37 -1.28 1.29 34.12
N THR A 38 -0.91 1.82 32.97
CA THR A 38 -0.84 3.25 32.69
C THR A 38 -2.07 3.79 31.96
N GLY A 39 -2.80 2.92 31.29
CA GLY A 39 -3.93 3.30 30.45
C GLY A 39 -3.54 3.80 29.06
N ASP A 40 -2.30 3.60 28.65
CA ASP A 40 -1.81 4.10 27.36
C ASP A 40 -2.31 3.27 26.18
N ILE A 41 -2.63 2.00 26.41
CA ILE A 41 -3.15 1.08 25.40
C ILE A 41 -4.67 1.09 25.33
N THR A 42 -5.33 0.92 26.49
CA THR A 42 -6.77 0.72 26.58
C THR A 42 -7.55 1.97 26.98
N GLY A 43 -6.86 3.06 27.29
CA GLY A 43 -7.43 4.21 27.97
C GLY A 43 -7.63 3.96 29.48
N TYR A 44 -7.89 5.02 30.21
CA TYR A 44 -8.13 4.91 31.66
C TYR A 44 -9.55 4.42 31.95
N VAL A 45 -9.65 3.37 32.73
CA VAL A 45 -10.91 2.99 33.39
C VAL A 45 -10.97 3.69 34.73
N VAL A 46 -12.06 4.40 34.98
CA VAL A 46 -12.28 5.10 36.23
C VAL A 46 -13.25 4.30 37.07
N ASP A 47 -12.88 3.99 38.31
CA ASP A 47 -13.76 3.32 39.25
C ASP A 47 -14.89 4.22 39.77
N VAL A 48 -15.81 3.67 40.53
CA VAL A 48 -16.95 4.41 41.13
C VAL A 48 -16.53 5.53 42.08
N LYS A 49 -15.26 5.56 42.46
CA LYS A 49 -14.67 6.61 43.32
C LYS A 49 -13.86 7.65 42.54
N GLY A 50 -13.88 7.55 41.21
CA GLY A 50 -13.13 8.45 40.34
C GLY A 50 -11.62 8.16 40.27
N GLN A 51 -11.16 6.97 40.75
CA GLN A 51 -9.75 6.60 40.70
C GLN A 51 -9.47 5.82 39.40
N ARG A 52 -8.32 6.11 38.79
CA ARG A 52 -7.85 5.36 37.63
C ARG A 52 -7.54 3.91 38.00
N THR A 53 -8.06 2.98 37.26
CA THR A 53 -7.84 1.54 37.44
C THR A 53 -7.20 0.94 36.21
N SER A 54 -6.38 -0.10 36.43
CA SER A 54 -5.78 -0.87 35.35
C SER A 54 -6.88 -1.61 34.57
N SER A 55 -6.81 -1.56 33.25
CA SER A 55 -7.67 -2.36 32.37
C SER A 55 -7.03 -3.70 32.05
N VAL A 56 -7.83 -4.76 32.01
CA VAL A 56 -7.38 -6.06 31.53
C VAL A 56 -7.41 -6.05 30.00
N ILE A 57 -6.31 -6.47 29.39
CA ILE A 57 -6.14 -6.52 27.93
C ILE A 57 -6.44 -7.94 27.42
N GLU A 58 -5.80 -8.95 28.04
CA GLU A 58 -5.94 -10.34 27.66
C GLU A 58 -6.07 -11.24 28.91
N VAL A 59 -6.84 -12.31 28.77
CA VAL A 59 -7.01 -13.32 29.81
C VAL A 59 -6.83 -14.70 29.21
N TRP A 60 -5.95 -15.49 29.82
CA TRP A 60 -5.64 -16.85 29.42
C TRP A 60 -5.91 -17.79 30.59
N SER A 61 -6.92 -18.64 30.45
CA SER A 61 -7.42 -19.53 31.52
C SER A 61 -7.06 -20.98 31.24
N GLY A 62 -6.66 -21.73 32.28
CA GLY A 62 -6.48 -23.18 32.21
C GLY A 62 -5.40 -23.63 31.23
N LEU A 63 -4.34 -22.81 31.03
CA LEU A 63 -3.20 -23.21 30.21
C LEU A 63 -2.38 -24.26 30.93
N SER A 64 -1.85 -25.26 30.19
CA SER A 64 -1.07 -26.35 30.78
C SER A 64 0.44 -26.13 30.67
N LYS A 65 1.16 -26.55 31.71
CA LYS A 65 2.66 -26.60 31.75
C LYS A 65 3.20 -27.83 30.99
N ASN A 66 2.32 -28.79 30.65
CA ASN A 66 2.71 -29.99 29.91
C ASN A 66 2.69 -29.74 28.40
N PRO A 67 3.78 -29.98 27.64
CA PRO A 67 3.87 -29.73 26.22
C PRO A 67 2.92 -30.63 25.38
N SER A 68 2.47 -31.77 25.92
CA SER A 68 1.57 -32.68 25.23
C SER A 68 0.09 -32.41 25.53
N ALA A 69 -0.22 -31.45 26.41
CA ALA A 69 -1.59 -31.18 26.85
C ALA A 69 -2.47 -30.68 25.69
N LYS A 70 -3.73 -31.13 25.73
CA LYS A 70 -4.73 -30.74 24.73
C LYS A 70 -6.00 -30.22 25.42
N THR A 71 -6.68 -29.33 24.72
CA THR A 71 -8.04 -28.90 25.08
C THR A 71 -9.04 -30.04 24.81
N THR A 72 -10.25 -29.90 25.33
CA THR A 72 -11.37 -30.83 25.06
C THR A 72 -11.71 -30.94 23.56
N GLN A 73 -11.39 -29.92 22.76
CA GLN A 73 -11.57 -29.91 21.31
C GLN A 73 -10.36 -30.49 20.55
N GLY A 74 -9.31 -30.96 21.24
CA GLY A 74 -8.14 -31.60 20.66
C GLY A 74 -7.00 -30.60 20.23
N GLY A 75 -7.18 -29.32 20.42
CA GLY A 75 -6.14 -28.32 20.21
C GLY A 75 -5.04 -28.38 21.27
N GLY A 76 -3.80 -28.01 20.93
CA GLY A 76 -2.71 -27.91 21.91
C GLY A 76 -3.03 -26.87 22.99
N ASN A 77 -2.76 -27.23 24.27
CA ASN A 77 -2.99 -26.36 25.42
C ASN A 77 -1.71 -25.98 26.18
N TYR A 78 -0.56 -26.20 25.56
CA TYR A 78 0.72 -25.81 26.15
C TYR A 78 0.87 -24.28 26.18
N TYR A 79 1.12 -23.71 27.36
CA TYR A 79 1.00 -22.28 27.60
C TYR A 79 1.88 -21.40 26.70
N PRO A 80 3.16 -21.75 26.36
CA PRO A 80 3.96 -20.92 25.47
C PRO A 80 3.38 -20.90 24.05
N ASP A 81 2.92 -22.06 23.56
CA ASP A 81 2.37 -22.17 22.20
C ASP A 81 1.05 -21.43 22.04
N VAL A 82 0.19 -21.53 23.06
CA VAL A 82 -1.12 -20.86 23.06
C VAL A 82 -0.93 -19.35 23.10
N ILE A 83 -0.06 -18.86 23.98
CA ILE A 83 0.26 -17.43 24.09
C ILE A 83 0.92 -16.93 22.80
N PHE A 84 1.91 -17.64 22.26
CA PHE A 84 2.60 -17.27 21.03
C PHE A 84 1.66 -17.12 19.83
N ARG A 85 0.65 -17.98 19.71
CA ARG A 85 -0.31 -17.96 18.58
C ARG A 85 -1.45 -16.99 18.77
N GLY A 86 -1.80 -16.67 20.01
CA GLY A 86 -3.03 -15.95 20.31
C GLY A 86 -2.86 -14.56 20.89
N SER A 87 -1.72 -14.25 21.52
CA SER A 87 -1.50 -12.95 22.11
C SER A 87 -1.01 -11.91 21.09
N ASN A 88 -1.54 -10.69 21.20
CA ASN A 88 -1.07 -9.53 20.46
C ASN A 88 -0.09 -8.67 21.28
N TYR A 89 0.12 -8.99 22.56
CA TYR A 89 0.84 -8.12 23.49
C TYR A 89 2.05 -8.76 24.14
N ILE A 90 2.05 -10.09 24.32
CA ILE A 90 3.11 -10.81 25.02
C ILE A 90 3.61 -12.00 24.24
N TYR A 91 4.91 -12.29 24.40
CA TYR A 91 5.55 -13.51 23.95
C TYR A 91 6.19 -14.20 25.17
N TRP A 92 6.13 -15.52 25.20
CA TRP A 92 6.79 -16.31 26.24
C TRP A 92 8.16 -16.75 25.75
N THR A 93 9.22 -16.31 26.40
CA THR A 93 10.58 -16.61 25.97
C THR A 93 11.26 -17.74 26.76
N ASP A 94 10.92 -17.89 28.05
CA ASP A 94 11.49 -18.90 28.92
C ASP A 94 10.58 -19.20 30.11
N HIS A 95 10.86 -20.31 30.84
CA HIS A 95 10.16 -20.67 32.06
C HIS A 95 10.65 -19.80 33.21
N ILE A 96 9.76 -19.47 34.13
CA ILE A 96 10.16 -18.80 35.38
C ILE A 96 11.07 -19.73 36.21
N ALA A 97 11.98 -19.16 37.01
CA ALA A 97 12.96 -19.93 37.78
C ALA A 97 12.36 -21.01 38.71
N ALA A 98 11.12 -20.80 39.19
CA ALA A 98 10.38 -21.79 39.99
C ALA A 98 9.79 -22.94 39.16
N GLY A 99 9.75 -22.79 37.83
CA GLY A 99 9.13 -23.80 36.93
C GLY A 99 10.11 -24.82 36.38
N THR A 100 10.94 -25.44 37.22
CA THR A 100 12.04 -26.31 36.79
C THR A 100 11.65 -27.56 36.02
N ASN A 101 10.38 -28.06 36.17
CA ASN A 101 9.85 -29.19 35.40
C ASN A 101 8.75 -28.78 34.40
N TRP A 102 8.56 -27.47 34.17
CA TRP A 102 7.65 -26.98 33.14
C TRP A 102 8.20 -27.31 31.76
N GLY A 103 7.33 -27.55 30.81
CA GLY A 103 7.72 -27.97 29.47
C GLY A 103 8.21 -29.41 29.36
N THR A 104 8.06 -30.21 30.42
CA THR A 104 8.38 -31.64 30.40
C THR A 104 7.11 -32.48 30.55
N ASP A 105 7.13 -33.69 30.00
CA ASP A 105 6.04 -34.64 30.12
C ASP A 105 6.28 -35.53 31.35
N ILE A 106 5.74 -35.14 32.50
CA ILE A 106 5.96 -35.82 33.77
C ILE A 106 4.93 -36.91 34.06
N ALA A 107 5.32 -37.94 34.82
CA ALA A 107 4.51 -39.10 35.12
C ALA A 107 3.43 -38.82 36.20
N THR A 108 2.45 -39.70 36.29
CA THR A 108 1.43 -39.70 37.33
C THR A 108 2.06 -39.70 38.73
N GLY A 109 1.46 -38.96 39.66
CA GLY A 109 1.91 -38.87 41.06
C GLY A 109 3.13 -37.92 41.24
N THR A 110 3.46 -37.16 40.21
CA THR A 110 4.46 -36.09 40.31
C THR A 110 3.78 -34.75 40.00
N ASP A 111 3.98 -33.76 40.85
CA ASP A 111 3.41 -32.44 40.68
C ASP A 111 4.30 -31.54 39.82
N PHE A 112 3.69 -30.71 39.00
CA PHE A 112 4.37 -29.58 38.40
C PHE A 112 4.77 -28.57 39.47
N THR A 113 5.95 -28.03 39.39
CA THR A 113 6.42 -26.99 40.33
C THR A 113 5.45 -25.82 40.34
N LEU A 114 4.98 -25.47 41.54
CA LEU A 114 4.11 -24.33 41.75
C LEU A 114 4.91 -23.05 41.95
N VAL A 115 4.42 -21.97 41.41
CA VAL A 115 4.89 -20.62 41.74
C VAL A 115 4.28 -20.24 43.10
N SER A 116 5.10 -19.77 44.01
CA SER A 116 4.63 -19.34 45.33
C SER A 116 3.77 -18.05 45.22
N GLY A 117 2.47 -18.25 45.17
CA GLY A 117 1.51 -17.15 45.08
C GLY A 117 1.34 -16.57 43.65
N VAL A 118 0.81 -15.36 43.60
CA VAL A 118 0.63 -14.64 42.34
C VAL A 118 1.94 -13.92 41.97
N THR A 119 2.50 -14.23 40.83
CA THR A 119 3.62 -13.50 40.26
C THR A 119 3.05 -12.34 39.46
N VAL A 120 3.49 -11.14 39.77
CA VAL A 120 3.16 -9.92 39.01
C VAL A 120 4.47 -9.31 38.56
N ASP A 121 4.58 -9.12 37.26
CA ASP A 121 5.75 -8.47 36.68
C ASP A 121 5.32 -7.39 35.70
N SER A 122 6.19 -6.43 35.46
CA SER A 122 5.94 -5.32 34.54
C SER A 122 6.94 -5.39 33.39
N LEU A 123 6.43 -5.39 32.18
CA LEU A 123 7.27 -5.23 31.00
C LEU A 123 7.84 -3.83 31.00
N THR A 124 9.16 -3.72 30.98
CA THR A 124 9.90 -2.45 31.02
C THR A 124 11.02 -2.45 29.98
N GLY A 125 11.54 -1.27 29.65
CA GLY A 125 12.67 -1.11 28.72
C GLY A 125 12.27 -1.15 27.25
N GLY A 126 10.99 -1.21 26.93
CA GLY A 126 10.52 -0.94 25.59
C GLY A 126 10.75 0.54 25.25
N THR A 127 11.26 0.79 24.06
CA THR A 127 11.40 2.15 23.51
C THR A 127 10.77 2.17 22.14
N ASP A 128 10.01 3.24 21.87
CA ASP A 128 9.52 3.48 20.52
C ASP A 128 10.70 3.99 19.66
N ASP A 129 10.94 3.36 18.55
CA ASP A 129 11.88 3.85 17.56
C ASP A 129 11.10 4.34 16.33
N TYR A 130 10.97 5.65 16.23
CA TYR A 130 10.37 6.31 15.06
C TYR A 130 11.41 6.79 14.06
N SER A 131 12.70 6.46 14.30
CA SER A 131 13.84 6.86 13.46
C SER A 131 14.13 5.79 12.42
N VAL A 132 13.19 5.59 11.50
CA VAL A 132 13.33 4.57 10.44
C VAL A 132 14.47 4.97 9.49
N THR A 133 15.39 4.07 9.24
CA THR A 133 16.50 4.27 8.29
C THR A 133 16.08 3.96 6.85
N ALA A 134 16.84 4.48 5.87
CA ALA A 134 16.60 4.18 4.45
C ALA A 134 16.60 2.67 4.16
N GLY A 135 17.54 1.92 4.75
CA GLY A 135 17.62 0.47 4.55
C GLY A 135 16.44 -0.30 5.14
N GLU A 136 15.86 0.15 6.25
CA GLU A 136 14.65 -0.46 6.81
C GLU A 136 13.43 -0.20 5.95
N ILE A 137 13.32 1.01 5.38
CA ILE A 137 12.27 1.34 4.41
C ILE A 137 12.42 0.45 3.16
N GLU A 138 13.63 0.31 2.63
CA GLU A 138 13.94 -0.55 1.48
C GLU A 138 13.52 -2.01 1.76
N LEU A 139 13.95 -2.58 2.88
CA LEU A 139 13.56 -3.93 3.30
C LEU A 139 12.03 -4.10 3.43
N ALA A 140 11.31 -3.05 3.86
CA ALA A 140 9.86 -3.09 3.94
C ALA A 140 9.21 -3.08 2.54
N TYR A 141 9.70 -2.24 1.62
CA TYR A 141 9.21 -2.19 0.25
C TYR A 141 9.59 -3.43 -0.57
N ASP A 142 10.74 -4.07 -0.31
CA ASP A 142 11.16 -5.32 -0.95
C ASP A 142 10.18 -6.48 -0.72
N LYS A 143 9.40 -6.44 0.38
CA LYS A 143 8.31 -7.40 0.59
C LYS A 143 7.24 -7.35 -0.50
N PHE A 144 7.14 -6.25 -1.21
CA PHE A 144 6.22 -6.07 -2.34
C PHE A 144 6.84 -6.42 -3.70
N ALA A 145 8.09 -6.87 -3.76
CA ALA A 145 8.76 -7.23 -5.02
C ALA A 145 8.19 -8.51 -5.68
N ASP A 146 7.55 -9.38 -4.91
CA ASP A 146 6.94 -10.61 -5.41
C ASP A 146 5.71 -10.31 -6.27
N THR A 147 5.82 -10.58 -7.58
CA THR A 147 4.74 -10.38 -8.56
C THR A 147 3.83 -11.59 -8.74
N GLU A 148 4.22 -12.75 -8.22
CA GLU A 148 3.43 -13.98 -8.37
C GLU A 148 2.31 -14.07 -7.31
N ASN A 149 2.63 -13.71 -6.07
CA ASN A 149 1.73 -13.84 -4.93
C ASN A 149 1.04 -12.52 -4.56
N LEU A 150 1.59 -11.37 -4.96
CA LEU A 150 1.07 -10.06 -4.60
C LEU A 150 0.61 -9.26 -5.85
N ASP A 151 -0.69 -9.08 -5.96
CA ASP A 151 -1.30 -8.25 -6.99
C ASP A 151 -1.37 -6.78 -6.55
N ILE A 152 -0.45 -5.96 -7.03
CA ILE A 152 -0.35 -4.53 -6.69
C ILE A 152 -0.47 -3.71 -7.97
N ASN A 153 -1.27 -2.63 -7.94
CA ASN A 153 -1.44 -1.72 -9.06
C ASN A 153 -0.87 -0.31 -8.79
N LEU A 154 -0.88 0.13 -7.53
CA LEU A 154 -0.46 1.46 -7.11
C LEU A 154 0.41 1.36 -5.86
N ILE A 155 1.56 2.02 -5.86
CA ILE A 155 2.47 2.12 -4.71
C ILE A 155 2.55 3.58 -4.29
N MET A 156 2.21 3.85 -3.03
CA MET A 156 2.30 5.18 -2.43
C MET A 156 3.61 5.29 -1.65
N GLY A 157 4.44 6.26 -1.99
CA GLY A 157 5.70 6.48 -1.28
C GLY A 157 5.50 6.99 0.16
N GLY A 158 4.40 7.67 0.44
CA GLY A 158 4.24 8.34 1.73
C GLY A 158 5.20 9.54 1.88
N PRO A 159 5.54 9.94 3.10
CA PRO A 159 6.50 11.00 3.33
C PRO A 159 7.93 10.48 3.14
N SER A 160 8.77 11.22 2.42
CA SER A 160 10.20 10.92 2.28
C SER A 160 11.02 11.17 3.55
N SER A 161 10.40 11.74 4.57
CA SER A 161 11.03 12.13 5.85
C SER A 161 11.62 10.96 6.66
N GLY A 162 11.23 9.71 6.38
CA GLY A 162 11.85 8.53 6.97
C GLY A 162 13.29 8.30 6.51
N VAL A 163 13.70 8.91 5.38
CA VAL A 163 15.09 8.83 4.90
C VAL A 163 15.89 10.07 5.33
N ALA A 164 15.39 11.23 5.02
CA ALA A 164 15.80 12.55 5.50
C ALA A 164 14.89 13.61 4.85
N ASP A 165 14.53 14.67 5.59
CA ASP A 165 13.75 15.79 5.02
C ASP A 165 14.66 16.77 4.26
N THR A 166 15.39 16.24 3.27
CA THR A 166 16.38 16.92 2.44
C THR A 166 16.29 16.42 1.00
N GLU A 167 16.87 17.17 0.05
CA GLU A 167 16.99 16.78 -1.35
C GLU A 167 17.68 15.40 -1.51
N ALA A 168 18.80 15.18 -0.81
CA ALA A 168 19.52 13.91 -0.87
C ALA A 168 18.71 12.72 -0.33
N GLY A 169 17.93 12.93 0.73
CA GLY A 169 16.99 11.94 1.25
C GLY A 169 15.88 11.65 0.26
N GLN A 170 15.37 12.66 -0.42
CA GLN A 170 14.41 12.54 -1.51
C GLN A 170 14.95 11.68 -2.66
N ASP A 171 16.17 11.96 -3.14
CA ASP A 171 16.80 11.21 -4.23
C ASP A 171 16.94 9.72 -3.88
N THR A 172 17.39 9.41 -2.66
CA THR A 172 17.49 8.03 -2.16
C THR A 172 16.12 7.36 -2.14
N PHE A 173 15.13 8.02 -1.58
CA PHE A 173 13.78 7.49 -1.44
C PHE A 173 13.09 7.24 -2.79
N VAL A 174 13.19 8.19 -3.74
CA VAL A 174 12.63 8.03 -5.08
C VAL A 174 13.32 6.92 -5.85
N THR A 175 14.63 6.77 -5.68
CA THR A 175 15.40 5.69 -6.31
C THR A 175 14.89 4.33 -5.83
N MET A 176 14.73 4.13 -4.52
CA MET A 176 14.18 2.88 -3.95
C MET A 176 12.81 2.52 -4.53
N ILE A 177 11.88 3.48 -4.55
CA ILE A 177 10.54 3.25 -5.10
C ILE A 177 10.61 2.98 -6.61
N THR A 178 11.50 3.70 -7.34
CA THR A 178 11.67 3.50 -8.78
C THR A 178 12.21 2.12 -9.09
N ASP A 179 13.20 1.65 -8.37
CA ASP A 179 13.79 0.30 -8.55
C ASP A 179 12.74 -0.79 -8.31
N LEU A 180 11.90 -0.63 -7.30
CA LEU A 180 10.79 -1.54 -7.04
C LEU A 180 9.80 -1.59 -8.22
N VAL A 181 9.31 -0.43 -8.70
CA VAL A 181 8.29 -0.40 -9.77
C VAL A 181 8.87 -0.82 -11.14
N GLU A 182 10.16 -0.54 -11.41
CA GLU A 182 10.84 -0.99 -12.62
C GLU A 182 11.16 -2.50 -12.59
N THR A 183 11.37 -3.07 -11.41
CA THR A 183 11.50 -4.53 -11.22
C THR A 183 10.16 -5.20 -11.44
N ARG A 184 9.09 -4.70 -10.84
CA ARG A 184 7.75 -5.27 -10.96
C ARG A 184 7.12 -5.07 -12.34
N ARG A 185 7.15 -3.85 -12.87
CA ARG A 185 6.54 -3.43 -14.16
C ARG A 185 5.02 -3.62 -14.25
N ASP A 186 4.34 -3.94 -13.17
CA ASP A 186 2.89 -4.17 -13.09
C ASP A 186 2.14 -3.12 -12.26
N CYS A 187 2.84 -2.10 -11.77
CA CYS A 187 2.30 -1.07 -10.90
C CYS A 187 2.88 0.32 -11.21
N VAL A 188 2.29 1.36 -10.59
CA VAL A 188 2.75 2.75 -10.67
C VAL A 188 3.05 3.27 -9.28
N GLY A 189 4.23 3.90 -9.13
CA GLY A 189 4.69 4.55 -7.91
C GLY A 189 4.35 6.05 -7.89
N PHE A 190 3.96 6.56 -6.72
CA PHE A 190 3.60 7.95 -6.50
C PHE A 190 4.46 8.54 -5.40
N VAL A 191 5.11 9.67 -5.67
CA VAL A 191 6.02 10.32 -4.73
C VAL A 191 5.79 11.83 -4.71
N SER A 192 5.75 12.40 -3.50
CA SER A 192 5.73 13.85 -3.24
C SER A 192 7.15 14.36 -2.97
N PRO A 193 7.43 15.65 -3.13
CA PRO A 193 8.73 16.23 -2.74
C PRO A 193 8.92 16.10 -1.22
N TYR A 194 10.17 16.21 -0.73
CA TYR A 194 10.43 16.26 0.69
C TYR A 194 9.72 17.45 1.35
N ARG A 195 9.33 17.29 2.60
CA ARG A 195 8.47 18.25 3.30
C ARG A 195 9.09 19.66 3.36
N GLY A 196 10.40 19.74 3.63
CA GLY A 196 11.15 21.00 3.72
C GLY A 196 11.21 21.77 2.39
N ALA A 197 10.94 21.14 1.25
CA ALA A 197 10.86 21.83 -0.05
C ALA A 197 9.72 22.85 -0.10
N VAL A 198 8.61 22.57 0.59
CA VAL A 198 7.38 23.36 0.48
C VAL A 198 6.82 23.87 1.80
N VAL A 199 6.88 23.06 2.87
CA VAL A 199 6.30 23.41 4.17
C VAL A 199 7.25 24.32 4.94
N GLY A 200 6.76 25.53 5.32
CA GLY A 200 7.57 26.54 6.00
C GLY A 200 8.30 27.49 5.05
N VAL A 201 8.28 27.24 3.74
CA VAL A 201 8.84 28.16 2.74
C VAL A 201 7.78 29.18 2.34
N THR A 202 8.10 30.46 2.44
CA THR A 202 7.15 31.56 2.22
C THR A 202 7.12 32.08 0.76
N SER A 203 8.20 31.87 0.00
CA SER A 203 8.32 32.33 -1.38
C SER A 203 7.84 31.25 -2.35
N SER A 204 6.84 31.56 -3.17
CA SER A 204 6.32 30.65 -4.20
C SER A 204 7.40 30.30 -5.24
N ILE A 205 8.26 31.23 -5.59
CA ILE A 205 9.38 31.02 -6.53
C ILE A 205 10.34 29.99 -5.94
N THR A 206 10.73 30.18 -4.66
CA THR A 206 11.64 29.25 -3.97
C THR A 206 11.01 27.87 -3.82
N GLN A 207 9.70 27.80 -3.54
CA GLN A 207 8.98 26.50 -3.49
C GLN A 207 9.03 25.80 -4.85
N THR A 208 8.80 26.54 -5.96
CA THR A 208 8.85 26.00 -7.31
C THR A 208 10.24 25.44 -7.65
N GLU A 209 11.30 26.19 -7.31
CA GLU A 209 12.70 25.79 -7.52
C GLU A 209 13.03 24.55 -6.68
N ASN A 210 12.73 24.56 -5.37
CA ASN A 210 12.98 23.44 -4.47
C ASN A 210 12.29 22.14 -4.95
N ILE A 211 11.02 22.24 -5.39
CA ILE A 211 10.28 21.08 -5.90
C ILE A 211 10.93 20.56 -7.20
N LYS A 212 11.31 21.46 -8.10
CA LYS A 212 11.97 21.09 -9.35
C LYS A 212 13.31 20.39 -9.07
N ASP A 213 14.12 20.96 -8.18
CA ASP A 213 15.44 20.45 -7.84
C ASP A 213 15.33 19.08 -7.11
N ALA A 214 14.30 18.90 -6.26
CA ALA A 214 14.01 17.64 -5.61
C ALA A 214 13.76 16.45 -6.57
N PHE A 215 13.33 16.72 -7.81
CA PHE A 215 13.06 15.71 -8.81
C PHE A 215 13.99 15.72 -10.02
N ASP A 216 14.90 16.69 -10.11
CA ASP A 216 15.78 16.85 -11.30
C ASP A 216 16.74 15.67 -11.47
N LYS A 217 17.26 15.13 -10.35
CA LYS A 217 18.18 14.00 -10.31
C LYS A 217 17.49 12.64 -10.31
N CYS A 218 16.18 12.62 -10.08
CA CYS A 218 15.43 11.37 -9.96
C CYS A 218 15.41 10.58 -11.27
N PRO A 219 15.45 9.24 -11.21
CA PRO A 219 15.43 8.37 -12.37
C PRO A 219 14.23 8.65 -13.29
N SER A 220 14.46 8.53 -14.60
CA SER A 220 13.42 8.68 -15.60
C SER A 220 12.65 7.35 -15.74
N SER A 221 11.41 7.33 -15.30
CA SER A 221 10.55 6.15 -15.39
C SER A 221 9.14 6.51 -15.83
N SER A 222 8.54 5.68 -16.64
CA SER A 222 7.12 5.77 -16.97
C SER A 222 6.21 5.14 -15.92
N TYR A 223 6.78 4.43 -14.95
CA TYR A 223 6.09 3.80 -13.82
C TYR A 223 6.06 4.69 -12.58
N MET A 224 6.60 5.90 -12.65
CA MET A 224 6.62 6.86 -11.54
C MET A 224 5.80 8.09 -11.85
N VAL A 225 5.20 8.68 -10.81
CA VAL A 225 4.40 9.90 -10.86
C VAL A 225 4.84 10.82 -9.73
N PHE A 226 5.19 12.07 -10.09
CA PHE A 226 5.61 13.10 -9.15
C PHE A 226 4.53 14.16 -9.00
N ASP A 227 4.34 14.66 -7.78
CA ASP A 227 3.40 15.72 -7.46
C ASP A 227 4.08 16.98 -6.89
N SER A 228 3.28 18.02 -6.63
CA SER A 228 3.78 19.33 -6.22
C SER A 228 3.79 19.59 -4.72
N GLY A 229 3.49 18.58 -3.86
CA GLY A 229 3.69 18.84 -2.43
C GLY A 229 2.71 18.27 -1.43
N TYR A 230 2.19 19.14 -0.54
CA TYR A 230 1.48 18.74 0.67
C TYR A 230 0.15 19.46 0.82
N LYS A 231 -0.87 18.73 1.31
CA LYS A 231 -2.14 19.31 1.79
C LYS A 231 -2.12 19.47 3.31
N TYR A 232 -2.80 20.48 3.81
CA TYR A 232 -3.11 20.66 5.21
C TYR A 232 -4.47 20.06 5.53
N THR A 233 -4.51 19.11 6.45
CA THR A 233 -5.71 18.35 6.77
C THR A 233 -5.83 18.12 8.26
N TYR A 234 -7.05 17.84 8.74
CA TYR A 234 -7.33 17.48 10.11
C TYR A 234 -7.16 15.98 10.32
N ASP A 235 -6.31 15.62 11.28
CA ASP A 235 -6.14 14.25 11.77
C ASP A 235 -7.08 14.04 12.97
N LYS A 236 -8.20 13.37 12.70
CA LYS A 236 -9.25 13.14 13.71
C LYS A 236 -8.85 12.16 14.81
N TYR A 237 -7.80 11.37 14.61
CA TYR A 237 -7.37 10.38 15.59
C TYR A 237 -6.48 11.00 16.68
N ASN A 238 -5.67 12.00 16.30
CA ASN A 238 -4.77 12.70 17.20
C ASN A 238 -5.26 14.11 17.55
N ASP A 239 -6.44 14.53 17.04
CA ASP A 239 -7.01 15.87 17.23
C ASP A 239 -6.05 17.00 16.86
N VAL A 240 -5.33 16.85 15.76
CA VAL A 240 -4.35 17.84 15.29
C VAL A 240 -4.47 18.10 13.80
N TYR A 241 -4.09 19.30 13.39
CA TYR A 241 -3.93 19.62 11.97
C TYR A 241 -2.48 19.41 11.55
N ARG A 242 -2.29 18.72 10.42
CA ARG A 242 -0.95 18.44 9.90
C ARG A 242 -0.87 18.53 8.39
N PHE A 243 0.35 18.73 7.89
CA PHE A 243 0.64 18.61 6.47
C PHE A 243 0.91 17.14 6.12
N VAL A 244 0.20 16.65 5.09
CA VAL A 244 0.29 15.28 4.59
C VAL A 244 0.68 15.34 3.11
N PRO A 245 1.61 14.48 2.63
CA PRO A 245 2.01 14.44 1.22
C PRO A 245 0.83 14.04 0.32
N LEU A 246 0.82 14.57 -0.91
CA LEU A 246 -0.27 14.38 -1.88
C LEU A 246 -0.20 13.06 -2.65
N ASN A 247 0.92 12.31 -2.60
CA ASN A 247 1.08 11.08 -3.37
C ASN A 247 -0.02 10.05 -3.09
N GLY A 248 -0.45 9.90 -1.84
CA GLY A 248 -1.56 9.04 -1.48
C GLY A 248 -2.90 9.49 -2.05
N ASP A 249 -3.12 10.81 -2.13
CA ASP A 249 -4.32 11.36 -2.75
C ASP A 249 -4.35 11.10 -4.26
N ILE A 250 -3.21 11.28 -4.94
CA ILE A 250 -3.12 11.07 -6.40
C ILE A 250 -3.30 9.59 -6.74
N ALA A 251 -2.69 8.68 -5.97
CA ALA A 251 -2.98 7.26 -6.08
C ALA A 251 -4.47 6.96 -5.85
N GLY A 252 -5.07 7.58 -4.84
CA GLY A 252 -6.51 7.49 -4.56
C GLY A 252 -7.38 8.03 -5.69
N LEU A 253 -6.97 9.10 -6.39
CA LEU A 253 -7.67 9.62 -7.58
C LEU A 253 -7.58 8.63 -8.76
N CYS A 254 -6.47 7.91 -8.90
CA CYS A 254 -6.37 6.82 -9.87
C CYS A 254 -7.37 5.70 -9.55
N ALA A 255 -7.42 5.24 -8.30
CA ALA A 255 -8.37 4.22 -7.85
C ALA A 255 -9.83 4.70 -7.97
N TYR A 256 -10.11 5.96 -7.64
CA TYR A 256 -11.43 6.56 -7.85
C TYR A 256 -11.83 6.58 -9.33
N THR A 257 -10.88 6.90 -10.21
CA THR A 257 -11.11 6.89 -11.66
C THR A 257 -11.47 5.51 -12.16
N ASP A 258 -10.88 4.45 -11.62
CA ASP A 258 -11.22 3.05 -11.95
C ASP A 258 -12.67 2.71 -11.59
N GLY A 259 -13.18 3.27 -10.49
CA GLY A 259 -14.55 3.02 -10.04
C GLY A 259 -15.63 3.81 -10.79
N VAL A 260 -15.31 5.03 -11.30
CA VAL A 260 -16.30 5.92 -11.95
C VAL A 260 -16.18 5.97 -13.47
N ALA A 261 -15.07 5.52 -14.01
CA ALA A 261 -14.79 5.45 -15.45
C ALA A 261 -13.98 4.18 -15.72
N ASP A 262 -12.76 4.31 -16.18
CA ASP A 262 -11.84 3.19 -16.43
C ASP A 262 -10.39 3.61 -16.17
N PRO A 263 -9.46 2.67 -15.97
CA PRO A 263 -8.06 2.95 -15.71
C PRO A 263 -7.33 3.80 -16.77
N TRP A 264 -7.83 3.79 -17.99
CA TRP A 264 -7.28 4.57 -19.12
C TRP A 264 -7.81 6.01 -19.23
N PHE A 265 -8.66 6.44 -18.30
CA PHE A 265 -9.01 7.85 -18.19
C PHE A 265 -7.99 8.59 -17.32
N SER A 266 -7.74 9.86 -17.67
CA SER A 266 -6.88 10.71 -16.84
C SER A 266 -7.50 10.94 -15.46
N PRO A 267 -6.75 10.77 -14.36
CA PRO A 267 -7.23 11.07 -13.00
C PRO A 267 -7.27 12.58 -12.72
N ALA A 268 -6.72 13.41 -13.63
CA ALA A 268 -6.64 14.86 -13.47
C ALA A 268 -7.88 15.60 -13.97
N GLY A 269 -7.98 16.87 -13.61
CA GLY A 269 -9.01 17.80 -14.07
C GLY A 269 -10.23 17.87 -13.17
N TYR A 270 -11.12 18.81 -13.47
CA TYR A 270 -12.27 19.14 -12.61
C TYR A 270 -13.27 17.99 -12.41
N ASN A 271 -13.35 17.06 -13.35
CA ASN A 271 -14.33 15.97 -13.28
C ASN A 271 -13.93 14.86 -12.30
N ARG A 272 -12.62 14.57 -12.14
CA ARG A 272 -12.13 13.43 -11.36
C ARG A 272 -10.96 13.77 -10.43
N GLY A 273 -10.26 14.90 -10.68
CA GLY A 273 -9.04 15.27 -9.97
C GLY A 273 -9.23 15.99 -8.65
N GLY A 274 -10.44 16.05 -8.10
CA GLY A 274 -10.72 16.74 -6.84
C GLY A 274 -10.12 16.02 -5.61
N VAL A 275 -9.16 16.67 -4.93
CA VAL A 275 -8.51 16.16 -3.71
C VAL A 275 -9.41 16.39 -2.50
N ARG A 276 -9.73 15.32 -1.78
CA ARG A 276 -10.63 15.36 -0.64
C ARG A 276 -9.90 15.71 0.66
N GLY A 277 -10.63 16.37 1.58
CA GLY A 277 -10.12 16.64 2.94
C GLY A 277 -8.96 17.65 3.00
N ALA A 278 -8.68 18.37 1.91
CA ALA A 278 -7.68 19.42 1.90
C ALA A 278 -8.31 20.74 2.39
N ILE A 279 -7.79 21.31 3.49
CA ILE A 279 -8.19 22.63 3.99
C ILE A 279 -7.45 23.70 3.20
N LYS A 280 -6.17 23.49 2.94
CA LYS A 280 -5.31 24.31 2.10
C LYS A 280 -4.13 23.49 1.60
N LEU A 281 -3.45 23.99 0.59
CA LEU A 281 -2.16 23.47 0.13
C LEU A 281 -1.00 24.17 0.85
N ALA A 282 0.12 23.46 1.03
CA ALA A 282 1.38 24.05 1.47
C ALA A 282 1.94 24.99 0.40
N TYR A 283 1.69 24.66 -0.86
CA TYR A 283 2.09 25.40 -2.04
C TYR A 283 0.94 25.38 -3.06
N ASN A 284 0.50 26.57 -3.49
CA ASN A 284 -0.52 26.73 -4.54
C ASN A 284 0.09 27.39 -5.78
N PRO A 285 0.52 26.63 -6.81
CA PRO A 285 1.26 27.15 -7.95
C PRO A 285 0.39 28.06 -8.85
N GLN A 286 0.94 29.22 -9.23
CA GLN A 286 0.36 30.09 -10.24
C GLN A 286 0.59 29.52 -11.64
N LYS A 287 0.02 30.18 -12.67
CA LYS A 287 0.12 29.69 -14.05
C LYS A 287 1.57 29.49 -14.52
N ALA A 288 2.45 30.46 -14.24
CA ALA A 288 3.86 30.37 -14.62
C ALA A 288 4.58 29.23 -13.89
N ASP A 289 4.30 29.07 -12.60
CA ASP A 289 4.88 28.00 -11.78
C ASP A 289 4.43 26.62 -12.29
N ARG A 290 3.13 26.48 -12.62
CA ARG A 290 2.58 25.24 -13.21
C ARG A 290 3.26 24.87 -14.52
N ASP A 291 3.55 25.86 -15.37
CA ASP A 291 4.22 25.63 -16.64
C ASP A 291 5.66 25.13 -16.43
N ILE A 292 6.36 25.63 -15.40
CA ILE A 292 7.70 25.18 -15.00
C ILE A 292 7.63 23.73 -14.49
N LEU A 293 6.78 23.48 -13.50
CA LEU A 293 6.62 22.15 -12.89
C LEU A 293 6.21 21.10 -13.93
N TYR A 294 5.25 21.42 -14.77
CA TYR A 294 4.76 20.50 -15.79
C TYR A 294 5.80 20.17 -16.86
N LYS A 295 6.68 21.12 -17.21
CA LYS A 295 7.85 20.84 -18.06
C LYS A 295 8.85 19.92 -17.36
N ALA A 296 9.01 20.04 -16.05
CA ALA A 296 9.85 19.19 -15.21
C ALA A 296 9.22 17.83 -14.84
N ARG A 297 8.13 17.41 -15.49
CA ARG A 297 7.43 16.12 -15.24
C ARG A 297 6.67 16.06 -13.92
N ILE A 298 6.47 17.16 -13.24
CA ILE A 298 5.81 17.24 -11.95
C ILE A 298 4.36 17.65 -12.17
N ASN A 299 3.42 16.92 -11.57
CA ASN A 299 2.00 17.18 -11.71
C ASN A 299 1.55 18.21 -10.67
N PRO A 300 1.17 19.44 -11.07
CA PRO A 300 0.74 20.44 -10.13
C PRO A 300 -0.64 20.08 -9.55
N VAL A 301 -0.77 20.25 -8.24
CA VAL A 301 -2.05 20.26 -7.52
C VAL A 301 -2.36 21.71 -7.18
N VAL A 302 -3.56 22.17 -7.51
CA VAL A 302 -3.91 23.59 -7.50
C VAL A 302 -5.23 23.77 -6.75
N ASP A 303 -5.29 24.79 -5.93
CA ASP A 303 -6.56 25.25 -5.35
C ASP A 303 -7.16 26.34 -6.23
N PHE A 304 -8.23 25.99 -6.93
CA PHE A 304 -8.95 26.90 -7.80
C PHE A 304 -10.14 27.51 -7.08
N PRO A 305 -10.32 28.82 -7.10
CA PRO A 305 -11.48 29.48 -6.51
C PRO A 305 -12.79 28.88 -7.05
N GLY A 306 -13.63 28.39 -6.15
CA GLY A 306 -14.93 27.78 -6.50
C GLY A 306 -14.89 26.35 -6.99
N GLN A 307 -13.70 25.77 -7.23
CA GLN A 307 -13.54 24.38 -7.67
C GLN A 307 -12.82 23.51 -6.61
N GLY A 308 -12.11 24.16 -5.68
CA GLY A 308 -11.31 23.51 -4.67
C GLY A 308 -10.00 22.91 -5.17
N VAL A 309 -9.37 22.12 -4.31
CA VAL A 309 -8.06 21.51 -4.58
C VAL A 309 -8.18 20.41 -5.63
N THR A 310 -7.46 20.55 -6.73
CA THR A 310 -7.59 19.69 -7.90
C THR A 310 -6.20 19.31 -8.46
N LEU A 311 -6.02 18.04 -8.81
CA LEU A 311 -4.88 17.57 -9.60
C LEU A 311 -4.98 18.12 -11.03
N PHE A 312 -3.99 18.89 -11.45
CA PHE A 312 -3.99 19.60 -12.74
C PHE A 312 -2.82 19.20 -13.64
N GLY A 313 -2.50 17.90 -13.65
CA GLY A 313 -1.47 17.29 -14.48
C GLY A 313 -1.60 15.78 -14.50
N ASP A 314 -1.17 15.13 -15.58
CA ASP A 314 -1.27 13.69 -15.78
C ASP A 314 -0.01 13.07 -16.39
N LYS A 315 1.16 13.64 -16.11
CA LYS A 315 2.46 13.14 -16.58
C LYS A 315 3.04 12.05 -15.70
N THR A 316 3.71 11.10 -16.35
CA THR A 316 4.67 10.21 -15.67
C THR A 316 6.04 10.90 -15.52
N ALA A 317 6.94 10.31 -14.76
CA ALA A 317 8.31 10.79 -14.58
C ALA A 317 9.23 10.55 -15.79
N LEU A 318 8.68 10.13 -16.94
CA LEU A 318 9.45 9.87 -18.15
C LEU A 318 9.98 11.17 -18.77
N THR A 319 11.30 11.26 -18.99
CA THR A 319 11.95 12.43 -19.59
C THR A 319 11.80 12.49 -21.11
N LYS A 320 11.82 11.31 -21.75
CA LYS A 320 11.72 11.24 -23.22
C LYS A 320 10.27 11.34 -23.67
N PRO A 321 9.95 12.14 -24.69
CA PRO A 321 8.60 12.14 -25.27
C PRO A 321 8.22 10.73 -25.77
N SER A 322 7.13 10.20 -25.26
CA SER A 322 6.61 8.87 -25.60
C SER A 322 5.10 8.84 -25.39
N ALA A 323 4.44 7.78 -25.84
CA ALA A 323 3.06 7.52 -25.46
C ALA A 323 2.91 7.29 -23.95
N PHE A 324 3.95 6.76 -23.31
CA PHE A 324 4.00 6.45 -21.87
C PHE A 324 4.35 7.65 -20.98
N ASP A 325 4.45 8.86 -21.54
CA ASP A 325 4.65 10.08 -20.76
C ASP A 325 3.37 10.55 -20.04
N ARG A 326 2.26 9.78 -20.15
CA ARG A 326 0.96 10.05 -19.53
C ARG A 326 0.53 8.93 -18.60
N ILE A 327 -0.04 9.30 -17.45
CA ILE A 327 -0.53 8.36 -16.45
C ILE A 327 -1.60 7.44 -17.05
N ASN A 328 -2.55 8.01 -17.78
CA ASN A 328 -3.65 7.23 -18.37
C ASN A 328 -3.17 6.18 -19.36
N VAL A 329 -2.18 6.50 -20.19
CA VAL A 329 -1.63 5.54 -21.17
C VAL A 329 -0.83 4.45 -20.46
N ARG A 330 0.03 4.82 -19.48
CA ARG A 330 0.77 3.80 -18.70
C ARG A 330 -0.19 2.86 -18.00
N ARG A 331 -1.23 3.36 -17.35
CA ARG A 331 -2.24 2.55 -16.67
C ARG A 331 -3.06 1.69 -17.63
N LEU A 332 -3.40 2.20 -18.81
CA LEU A 332 -3.99 1.38 -19.88
C LEU A 332 -3.14 0.14 -20.17
N PHE A 333 -1.85 0.34 -20.43
CA PHE A 333 -0.96 -0.77 -20.78
C PHE A 333 -0.79 -1.76 -19.63
N LEU A 334 -0.69 -1.29 -18.38
CA LEU A 334 -0.61 -2.19 -17.22
C LEU A 334 -1.83 -3.12 -17.13
N VAL A 335 -3.03 -2.58 -17.34
CA VAL A 335 -4.27 -3.38 -17.34
C VAL A 335 -4.29 -4.37 -18.49
N LEU A 336 -3.89 -3.93 -19.70
CA LEU A 336 -3.88 -4.80 -20.88
C LEU A 336 -2.83 -5.91 -20.74
N GLU A 337 -1.59 -5.56 -20.36
CA GLU A 337 -0.48 -6.49 -20.17
C GLU A 337 -0.84 -7.55 -19.12
N LYS A 338 -1.39 -7.15 -17.97
CA LYS A 338 -1.77 -8.05 -16.90
C LYS A 338 -2.91 -9.00 -17.30
N ALA A 339 -3.97 -8.47 -17.92
CA ALA A 339 -5.10 -9.28 -18.37
C ALA A 339 -4.67 -10.29 -19.44
N ILE A 340 -3.90 -9.85 -20.43
CA ILE A 340 -3.46 -10.71 -21.53
C ILE A 340 -2.42 -11.73 -21.02
N ALA A 341 -1.47 -11.34 -20.18
CA ALA A 341 -0.50 -12.25 -19.58
C ALA A 341 -1.18 -13.36 -18.78
N THR A 342 -2.19 -13.01 -17.97
CA THR A 342 -2.97 -13.99 -17.19
C THR A 342 -3.72 -14.95 -18.12
N ALA A 343 -4.36 -14.43 -19.16
CA ALA A 343 -5.07 -15.25 -20.13
C ALA A 343 -4.13 -16.14 -20.97
N SER A 344 -2.93 -15.64 -21.26
CA SER A 344 -1.92 -16.38 -22.04
C SER A 344 -1.31 -17.56 -21.28
N LYS A 345 -1.41 -17.61 -19.95
CA LYS A 345 -0.95 -18.75 -19.14
C LYS A 345 -1.63 -20.06 -19.54
N PHE A 346 -2.85 -20.01 -20.06
CA PHE A 346 -3.56 -21.20 -20.54
C PHE A 346 -3.01 -21.78 -21.85
N GLN A 347 -2.12 -21.07 -22.54
CA GLN A 347 -1.42 -21.57 -23.73
C GLN A 347 -0.08 -22.25 -23.40
N LEU A 348 0.38 -22.17 -22.15
CA LEU A 348 1.60 -22.85 -21.73
C LEU A 348 1.44 -24.36 -21.83
N PHE A 349 2.48 -25.02 -22.37
CA PHE A 349 2.52 -26.45 -22.60
C PHE A 349 1.62 -26.99 -23.75
N GLU A 350 0.91 -26.08 -24.45
CA GLU A 350 0.18 -26.45 -25.69
C GLU A 350 1.13 -26.41 -26.90
N PHE A 351 0.69 -27.03 -27.99
CA PHE A 351 1.48 -27.03 -29.24
C PHE A 351 1.43 -25.65 -29.92
N ASN A 352 2.57 -25.20 -30.47
CA ASN A 352 2.60 -23.98 -31.29
C ASN A 352 2.16 -24.30 -32.73
N ASP A 353 0.87 -24.50 -32.91
CA ASP A 353 0.23 -24.74 -34.20
C ASP A 353 -0.76 -23.62 -34.56
N GLU A 354 -1.34 -23.69 -35.74
CA GLU A 354 -2.29 -22.68 -36.21
C GLU A 354 -3.56 -22.63 -35.34
N PHE A 355 -3.96 -23.76 -34.77
CA PHE A 355 -5.12 -23.83 -33.89
C PHE A 355 -4.90 -23.03 -32.62
N THR A 356 -3.79 -23.24 -31.93
CA THR A 356 -3.42 -22.54 -30.70
C THR A 356 -3.22 -21.04 -30.95
N ARG A 357 -2.58 -20.69 -32.08
CA ARG A 357 -2.42 -19.28 -32.51
C ARG A 357 -3.75 -18.58 -32.78
N ALA A 358 -4.66 -19.28 -33.45
CA ALA A 358 -6.03 -18.76 -33.67
C ALA A 358 -6.81 -18.62 -32.36
N GLN A 359 -6.67 -19.59 -31.46
CA GLN A 359 -7.30 -19.53 -30.12
C GLN A 359 -6.83 -18.31 -29.32
N PHE A 360 -5.51 -18.03 -29.35
CA PHE A 360 -4.96 -16.84 -28.72
C PHE A 360 -5.53 -15.54 -29.32
N ARG A 361 -5.57 -15.42 -30.67
CA ARG A 361 -6.17 -14.25 -31.33
C ARG A 361 -7.64 -14.08 -30.94
N ASN A 362 -8.40 -15.16 -30.95
CA ASN A 362 -9.83 -15.15 -30.58
C ASN A 362 -10.09 -14.81 -29.12
N LEU A 363 -9.11 -14.97 -28.26
CA LEU A 363 -9.19 -14.57 -26.86
C LEU A 363 -8.83 -13.09 -26.68
N VAL A 364 -7.78 -12.60 -27.34
CA VAL A 364 -7.26 -11.24 -27.15
C VAL A 364 -8.07 -10.18 -27.93
N GLU A 365 -8.47 -10.47 -29.18
CA GLU A 365 -9.16 -9.46 -30.01
C GLU A 365 -10.50 -8.98 -29.44
N PRO A 366 -11.41 -9.83 -28.91
CA PRO A 366 -12.67 -9.35 -28.32
C PRO A 366 -12.42 -8.46 -27.11
N PHE A 367 -11.41 -8.77 -26.27
CA PHE A 367 -11.03 -7.95 -25.14
C PHE A 367 -10.55 -6.57 -25.59
N LEU A 368 -9.67 -6.49 -26.59
CA LEU A 368 -9.20 -5.21 -27.13
C LEU A 368 -10.32 -4.41 -27.79
N ARG A 369 -11.30 -5.08 -28.44
CA ARG A 369 -12.50 -4.42 -28.99
C ARG A 369 -13.39 -3.83 -27.90
N ASP A 370 -13.53 -4.50 -26.76
CA ASP A 370 -14.26 -3.94 -25.60
C ASP A 370 -13.56 -2.68 -25.09
N VAL A 371 -12.24 -2.72 -24.90
CA VAL A 371 -11.45 -1.55 -24.49
C VAL A 371 -11.54 -0.42 -25.53
N GLN A 372 -11.58 -0.74 -26.80
CA GLN A 372 -11.81 0.23 -27.88
C GLN A 372 -13.20 0.86 -27.79
N GLY A 373 -14.24 0.06 -27.59
CA GLY A 373 -15.63 0.52 -27.38
C GLY A 373 -15.76 1.44 -26.16
N ARG A 374 -14.97 1.17 -25.12
CA ARG A 374 -14.88 1.99 -23.89
C ARG A 374 -13.87 3.15 -23.98
N ARG A 375 -13.43 3.51 -25.20
CA ARG A 375 -12.58 4.67 -25.51
C ARG A 375 -11.15 4.60 -24.98
N GLY A 376 -10.63 3.40 -24.64
CA GLY A 376 -9.25 3.23 -24.16
C GLY A 376 -8.22 3.29 -25.29
N ILE A 377 -8.57 2.78 -26.44
CA ILE A 377 -7.70 2.71 -27.63
C ILE A 377 -8.44 3.19 -28.87
N PHE A 378 -7.71 3.78 -29.80
CA PHE A 378 -8.26 4.17 -31.11
C PHE A 378 -8.28 2.99 -32.09
N ASP A 379 -7.22 2.17 -32.08
CA ASP A 379 -7.05 1.08 -33.00
C ASP A 379 -6.07 0.05 -32.44
N PHE A 380 -6.16 -1.21 -32.87
CA PHE A 380 -5.26 -2.27 -32.48
C PHE A 380 -5.05 -3.27 -33.61
N LYS A 381 -3.96 -4.02 -33.53
CA LYS A 381 -3.68 -5.16 -34.40
C LYS A 381 -3.00 -6.25 -33.57
N VAL A 382 -3.51 -7.48 -33.69
CA VAL A 382 -2.91 -8.68 -33.10
C VAL A 382 -2.31 -9.50 -34.20
N VAL A 383 -1.03 -9.84 -34.09
CA VAL A 383 -0.30 -10.73 -35.00
C VAL A 383 0.17 -11.92 -34.19
N CYS A 384 -0.35 -13.09 -34.52
CA CYS A 384 0.06 -14.35 -33.94
C CYS A 384 -0.21 -15.42 -35.02
N ASP A 385 0.68 -15.53 -35.99
CA ASP A 385 0.57 -16.41 -37.13
C ASP A 385 1.96 -16.96 -37.56
N SER A 386 2.08 -17.53 -38.73
CA SER A 386 3.35 -18.08 -39.24
C SER A 386 4.42 -17.00 -39.54
N THR A 387 4.07 -15.71 -39.55
CA THR A 387 5.03 -14.64 -39.85
C THR A 387 5.90 -14.31 -38.64
N ASN A 388 5.35 -14.42 -37.42
CA ASN A 388 6.08 -14.20 -36.19
C ASN A 388 6.37 -15.51 -35.41
N ASN A 389 5.68 -16.62 -35.71
CA ASN A 389 6.00 -17.96 -35.22
C ASN A 389 6.60 -18.82 -36.34
N THR A 390 7.85 -18.53 -36.68
CA THR A 390 8.61 -19.27 -37.70
C THR A 390 9.04 -20.64 -37.16
N GLY A 391 9.53 -21.53 -38.06
CA GLY A 391 10.08 -22.83 -37.65
C GLY A 391 11.14 -22.73 -36.57
N GLU A 392 12.03 -21.72 -36.63
CA GLU A 392 13.05 -21.48 -35.61
C GLU A 392 12.47 -21.08 -34.22
N VAL A 393 11.36 -20.36 -34.21
CA VAL A 393 10.65 -19.99 -32.95
C VAL A 393 10.01 -21.23 -32.34
N ILE A 394 9.39 -22.06 -33.18
CA ILE A 394 8.77 -23.33 -32.78
C ILE A 394 9.83 -24.30 -32.23
N ASP A 395 10.97 -24.40 -32.91
CA ASP A 395 12.09 -25.28 -32.50
C ASP A 395 12.72 -24.84 -31.15
N ARG A 396 12.60 -23.55 -30.79
CA ARG A 396 13.00 -23.04 -29.47
C ARG A 396 11.93 -23.19 -28.41
N ASN A 397 10.80 -23.82 -28.70
CA ASN A 397 9.62 -23.93 -27.83
C ASN A 397 9.06 -22.58 -27.38
N GLU A 398 9.13 -21.57 -28.26
CA GLU A 398 8.63 -20.23 -28.01
C GLU A 398 7.28 -20.01 -28.72
N PHE A 399 6.45 -19.15 -28.16
CA PHE A 399 5.19 -18.68 -28.72
C PHE A 399 5.17 -17.16 -28.72
N ILE A 400 5.00 -16.52 -29.86
CA ILE A 400 5.08 -15.07 -30.02
C ILE A 400 3.72 -14.52 -30.47
N GLY A 401 3.18 -13.58 -29.68
CA GLY A 401 2.03 -12.78 -30.03
C GLY A 401 2.36 -11.30 -29.97
N ASP A 402 2.32 -10.60 -31.12
CA ASP A 402 2.58 -9.17 -31.21
C ASP A 402 1.26 -8.39 -31.16
N ILE A 403 1.16 -7.47 -30.21
CA ILE A 403 -0.03 -6.64 -30.01
C ILE A 403 0.32 -5.17 -30.21
N TYR A 404 -0.16 -4.60 -31.32
CA TYR A 404 0.03 -3.19 -31.66
C TYR A 404 -1.19 -2.39 -31.22
N ILE A 405 -0.95 -1.31 -30.44
CA ILE A 405 -2.02 -0.51 -29.84
C ILE A 405 -1.79 0.97 -30.14
N LYS A 406 -2.86 1.66 -30.56
CA LYS A 406 -2.92 3.12 -30.63
C LYS A 406 -3.72 3.65 -29.45
N PRO A 407 -3.07 4.10 -28.35
CA PRO A 407 -3.78 4.53 -27.16
C PRO A 407 -4.52 5.85 -27.35
N ALA A 408 -5.63 6.03 -26.67
CA ALA A 408 -6.30 7.31 -26.56
C ALA A 408 -5.49 8.25 -25.65
N ARG A 409 -5.36 9.52 -26.06
CA ARG A 409 -4.63 10.55 -25.30
C ARG A 409 -5.56 11.55 -24.68
N SER A 410 -5.24 12.01 -23.48
CA SER A 410 -5.92 13.10 -22.79
C SER A 410 -5.66 14.43 -23.47
N ILE A 411 -6.63 15.35 -23.39
CA ILE A 411 -6.51 16.72 -23.88
C ILE A 411 -5.85 17.55 -22.78
N ASN A 412 -4.67 18.11 -23.06
CA ASN A 412 -3.94 18.96 -22.12
C ASN A 412 -3.98 20.46 -22.50
N PHE A 413 -4.25 20.78 -23.76
CA PHE A 413 -4.30 22.16 -24.26
C PHE A 413 -5.57 22.36 -25.08
N ILE A 414 -6.27 23.45 -24.80
CA ILE A 414 -7.45 23.88 -25.55
C ILE A 414 -7.16 25.25 -26.13
N THR A 415 -7.14 25.34 -27.46
CA THR A 415 -7.02 26.62 -28.16
C THR A 415 -8.41 27.01 -28.67
N LEU A 416 -8.89 28.17 -28.25
CA LEU A 416 -10.17 28.73 -28.71
C LEU A 416 -9.91 29.91 -29.63
N ASN A 417 -10.38 29.82 -30.87
CA ASN A 417 -10.26 30.91 -31.86
C ASN A 417 -11.61 31.60 -31.98
N PHE A 418 -11.68 32.83 -31.53
CA PHE A 418 -12.86 33.68 -31.72
C PHE A 418 -12.65 34.59 -32.91
N ILE A 419 -13.42 34.42 -33.96
CA ILE A 419 -13.37 35.23 -35.20
C ILE A 419 -14.58 36.11 -35.25
N ALA A 420 -14.38 37.44 -35.16
CA ALA A 420 -15.44 38.41 -35.36
C ALA A 420 -15.69 38.61 -36.85
N VAL A 421 -16.89 38.30 -37.26
CA VAL A 421 -17.35 38.47 -38.70
C VAL A 421 -18.22 39.70 -38.84
N ARG A 422 -18.15 40.36 -39.96
CA ARG A 422 -19.00 41.53 -40.26
C ARG A 422 -20.47 41.09 -40.44
N THR A 423 -21.42 42.00 -40.12
CA THR A 423 -22.86 41.75 -40.08
C THR A 423 -23.46 41.47 -41.48
N GLY A 424 -22.91 40.91 -42.37
CA GLY A 424 -23.41 40.63 -43.72
C GLY A 424 -22.74 39.40 -44.37
N VAL A 425 -21.84 38.74 -43.64
CA VAL A 425 -21.14 37.56 -44.15
C VAL A 425 -21.85 36.30 -43.70
N ALA A 426 -22.22 35.46 -44.63
CA ALA A 426 -22.83 34.16 -44.31
C ALA A 426 -21.76 33.24 -43.70
N PHE A 427 -22.09 32.53 -42.60
CA PHE A 427 -21.17 31.60 -41.91
C PHE A 427 -20.63 30.48 -42.82
N SER A 428 -21.28 30.16 -43.92
CA SER A 428 -20.80 29.25 -44.95
C SER A 428 -19.57 29.76 -45.73
N GLU A 429 -19.24 31.04 -45.66
CA GLU A 429 -18.08 31.64 -46.31
C GLU A 429 -16.86 31.80 -45.38
N VAL A 430 -17.01 31.46 -44.11
CA VAL A 430 -15.99 31.66 -43.06
C VAL A 430 -15.36 30.30 -42.68
N GLY A 431 -15.09 29.46 -43.59
CA GLY A 431 -14.54 28.12 -43.28
C GLY A 431 -13.66 27.48 -44.37
N GLY A 432 -13.17 28.31 -45.30
CA GLY A 432 -12.26 27.87 -46.35
C GLY A 432 -10.80 27.95 -45.97
#